data_e10dc5a28f3979a3a70d7eb0dea54580
#
_entry.id   e10dc5a28f3979a3a70d7eb0dea54580
#
_cell.length_a   1.000
_cell.length_b   1.000
_cell.length_c   1.000
_cell.angle_alpha   90.00
_cell.angle_beta   90.00
_cell.angle_gamma   90.00
#
_symmetry.space_group_name_H-M   'P 1'
#
loop_
_entity.id
_entity.type
_entity.pdbx_description
1 polymer ?
#
loop_
_entity_poly.entity_id
_entity_poly.type
_entity_poly.pdbx_seq_one_letter_code
_entity_poly.pdbx_strand_id
1 'polypeptide(L)'
;NQTQSLDDFSVSYQYVDDNGVTQNSAELPNPFNSNTQTVIATVTNNINNSCVITKDIDFVVESLPFANDVSISRQCDGAAGDDSQDGVFPFDTSDIQQTLLNGQTDVTTYYYDNDDNFIGNVLPNPFESVSQTLRIRVENNTDQKCFDETTLEFIVDDSPEVYDVVIPVQCDDGNDFRDGYSEFDTSTITQTLLTNPQNNQTQSLDDFSVSYQYVDD
;
A
#
# COMPACT_ATOMS: atom_id res chain seq x y z
N ASN A 1 5.71 14.78 -62.65
CA ASN A 1 5.40 15.13 -61.24
C ASN A 1 4.93 16.59 -61.23
N GLN A 2 3.61 16.81 -61.17
CA GLN A 2 3.09 18.16 -60.86
C GLN A 2 3.35 18.37 -59.38
N THR A 3 4.10 19.41 -59.04
CA THR A 3 4.17 19.96 -57.69
C THR A 3 2.82 20.63 -57.39
N GLN A 4 1.95 19.90 -56.66
CA GLN A 4 0.68 20.43 -56.22
C GLN A 4 0.98 21.42 -55.07
N SER A 5 0.39 22.64 -55.15
CA SER A 5 0.45 23.64 -54.09
C SER A 5 -0.53 23.26 -52.99
N LEU A 6 -0.25 23.63 -51.73
CA LEU A 6 -1.21 23.48 -50.63
C LEU A 6 -2.51 24.25 -50.87
N ASP A 7 -2.46 25.33 -51.66
CA ASP A 7 -3.63 26.15 -52.05
C ASP A 7 -4.62 25.40 -52.96
N ASP A 8 -4.16 24.32 -53.62
CA ASP A 8 -5.02 23.48 -54.48
C ASP A 8 -5.90 22.51 -53.68
N PHE A 9 -5.78 22.48 -52.36
CA PHE A 9 -6.52 21.55 -51.52
C PHE A 9 -7.22 22.29 -50.37
N SER A 10 -8.36 21.74 -49.93
CA SER A 10 -9.01 22.07 -48.67
C SER A 10 -9.05 20.82 -47.78
N VAL A 11 -8.95 21.05 -46.46
CA VAL A 11 -9.03 20.02 -45.46
C VAL A 11 -10.24 20.31 -44.57
N SER A 12 -10.99 19.29 -44.23
CA SER A 12 -12.02 19.35 -43.20
C SER A 12 -11.91 18.15 -42.27
N TYR A 13 -12.31 18.38 -41.03
CA TYR A 13 -12.29 17.35 -39.97
C TYR A 13 -13.71 17.12 -39.45
N GLN A 14 -14.11 15.87 -39.38
CA GLN A 14 -15.34 15.44 -38.70
C GLN A 14 -14.97 14.79 -37.37
N TYR A 15 -15.52 15.30 -36.28
CA TYR A 15 -15.28 14.82 -34.92
C TYR A 15 -16.50 15.03 -34.03
N VAL A 16 -16.51 14.40 -32.87
CA VAL A 16 -17.51 14.60 -31.81
C VAL A 16 -16.92 15.54 -30.77
N ASP A 17 -17.61 16.61 -30.42
CA ASP A 17 -17.20 17.55 -29.40
C ASP A 17 -17.50 17.04 -27.97
N ASP A 18 -17.11 17.77 -26.94
CA ASP A 18 -17.31 17.46 -25.53
C ASP A 18 -18.78 17.40 -25.09
N ASN A 19 -19.70 17.93 -25.90
CA ASN A 19 -21.15 17.84 -25.69
C ASN A 19 -21.79 16.63 -26.42
N GLY A 20 -20.99 15.81 -27.10
CA GLY A 20 -21.46 14.67 -27.87
C GLY A 20 -22.06 15.04 -29.24
N VAL A 21 -21.78 16.25 -29.75
CA VAL A 21 -22.29 16.74 -31.04
C VAL A 21 -21.25 16.56 -32.12
N THR A 22 -21.66 16.00 -33.26
CA THR A 22 -20.78 15.89 -34.43
C THR A 22 -20.53 17.24 -35.03
N GLN A 23 -19.26 17.59 -35.14
CA GLN A 23 -18.74 18.84 -35.74
C GLN A 23 -18.07 18.56 -37.08
N ASN A 24 -18.12 19.56 -37.97
CA ASN A 24 -17.34 19.58 -39.19
C ASN A 24 -16.62 20.93 -39.25
N SER A 25 -15.29 20.91 -39.28
CA SER A 25 -14.47 22.11 -39.19
C SER A 25 -13.28 22.05 -40.16
N ALA A 26 -12.82 23.17 -40.65
CA ALA A 26 -11.59 23.25 -41.44
C ALA A 26 -10.32 23.05 -40.57
N GLU A 27 -10.45 23.22 -39.25
CA GLU A 27 -9.35 23.06 -38.30
C GLU A 27 -9.86 22.36 -37.07
N LEU A 28 -9.00 21.56 -36.41
CA LEU A 28 -9.25 21.01 -35.08
C LEU A 28 -8.96 22.10 -34.03
N PRO A 29 -9.73 22.15 -32.94
CA PRO A 29 -9.40 22.99 -31.78
C PRO A 29 -7.98 22.74 -31.28
N ASN A 30 -7.32 23.74 -30.73
CA ASN A 30 -6.02 23.59 -30.08
C ASN A 30 -5.99 24.39 -28.75
N PRO A 31 -6.00 23.71 -27.59
CA PRO A 31 -6.03 22.24 -27.41
C PRO A 31 -7.35 21.62 -27.86
N PHE A 32 -7.30 20.34 -28.30
CA PHE A 32 -8.45 19.53 -28.63
C PHE A 32 -8.82 18.67 -27.42
N ASN A 33 -9.88 19.04 -26.71
CA ASN A 33 -10.41 18.24 -25.61
C ASN A 33 -11.27 17.11 -26.20
N SER A 34 -10.89 15.87 -25.98
CA SER A 34 -11.49 14.71 -26.62
C SER A 34 -11.52 13.50 -25.70
N ASN A 35 -12.56 12.68 -25.82
CA ASN A 35 -12.56 11.31 -25.40
C ASN A 35 -11.96 10.40 -26.49
N THR A 36 -11.94 9.07 -26.28
CA THR A 36 -11.57 8.13 -27.33
C THR A 36 -12.53 8.22 -28.49
N GLN A 37 -12.02 8.63 -29.66
CA GLN A 37 -12.77 8.72 -30.90
C GLN A 37 -11.84 8.67 -32.12
N THR A 38 -12.42 8.35 -33.29
CA THR A 38 -11.77 8.50 -34.58
C THR A 38 -12.24 9.80 -35.25
N VAL A 39 -11.31 10.68 -35.55
CA VAL A 39 -11.55 11.92 -36.33
C VAL A 39 -11.32 11.61 -37.79
N ILE A 40 -12.27 11.94 -38.66
CA ILE A 40 -12.15 11.74 -40.11
C ILE A 40 -11.63 13.06 -40.75
N ALA A 41 -10.41 12.99 -41.22
CA ALA A 41 -9.85 14.09 -42.05
C ALA A 41 -10.20 13.86 -43.52
N THR A 42 -10.80 14.84 -44.15
CA THR A 42 -11.17 14.83 -45.58
C THR A 42 -10.37 15.89 -46.32
N VAL A 43 -9.63 15.46 -47.32
CA VAL A 43 -8.88 16.35 -48.22
C VAL A 43 -9.57 16.35 -49.58
N THR A 44 -9.93 17.55 -50.03
CA THR A 44 -10.63 17.77 -51.31
C THR A 44 -9.77 18.64 -52.23
N ASN A 45 -9.68 18.23 -53.50
CA ASN A 45 -9.02 19.02 -54.51
C ASN A 45 -9.95 20.20 -54.94
N ASN A 46 -9.50 21.44 -54.74
CA ASN A 46 -10.29 22.64 -54.99
C ASN A 46 -10.56 22.90 -56.49
N ILE A 47 -9.77 22.27 -57.39
CA ILE A 47 -9.94 22.38 -58.83
C ILE A 47 -11.00 21.34 -59.31
N ASN A 48 -11.02 20.16 -58.67
CA ASN A 48 -11.99 19.13 -58.97
C ASN A 48 -12.52 18.52 -57.66
N ASN A 49 -13.65 18.97 -57.20
CA ASN A 49 -14.28 18.59 -55.95
C ASN A 49 -14.72 17.12 -55.87
N SER A 50 -14.68 16.40 -57.01
CA SER A 50 -14.91 14.97 -57.03
C SER A 50 -13.66 14.17 -56.61
N CYS A 51 -12.49 14.81 -56.54
CA CYS A 51 -11.25 14.19 -56.06
C CYS A 51 -11.12 14.41 -54.54
N VAL A 52 -11.62 13.47 -53.80
CA VAL A 52 -11.66 13.47 -52.33
C VAL A 52 -10.95 12.24 -51.77
N ILE A 53 -10.17 12.43 -50.72
CA ILE A 53 -9.58 11.34 -49.97
C ILE A 53 -9.84 11.56 -48.49
N THR A 54 -10.10 10.52 -47.75
CA THR A 54 -10.30 10.51 -46.31
C THR A 54 -9.17 9.79 -45.61
N LYS A 55 -8.90 10.22 -44.37
CA LYS A 55 -7.97 9.56 -43.46
C LYS A 55 -8.51 9.59 -42.04
N ASP A 56 -8.46 8.47 -41.39
CA ASP A 56 -8.80 8.33 -39.98
C ASP A 56 -7.61 8.73 -39.11
N ILE A 57 -7.91 9.47 -38.05
CA ILE A 57 -6.98 9.90 -36.99
C ILE A 57 -7.57 9.45 -35.68
N ASP A 58 -6.96 8.47 -35.03
CA ASP A 58 -7.44 7.92 -33.77
C ASP A 58 -6.91 8.71 -32.59
N PHE A 59 -7.82 9.21 -31.77
CA PHE A 59 -7.54 9.77 -30.47
C PHE A 59 -7.95 8.73 -29.42
N VAL A 60 -7.00 8.26 -28.64
CA VAL A 60 -7.23 7.23 -27.62
C VAL A 60 -6.93 7.80 -26.25
N VAL A 61 -7.92 7.75 -25.37
CA VAL A 61 -7.79 8.10 -23.95
C VAL A 61 -7.94 6.82 -23.14
N GLU A 62 -6.89 6.43 -22.43
CA GLU A 62 -6.89 5.29 -21.56
C GLU A 62 -7.37 5.66 -20.16
N SER A 63 -8.15 4.79 -19.55
CA SER A 63 -8.57 4.95 -18.16
C SER A 63 -7.38 4.75 -17.23
N LEU A 64 -7.30 5.55 -16.16
CA LEU A 64 -6.37 5.29 -15.07
C LEU A 64 -6.80 4.02 -14.32
N PRO A 65 -5.88 3.16 -13.93
CA PRO A 65 -6.16 2.11 -12.95
C PRO A 65 -6.41 2.73 -11.58
N PHE A 66 -6.88 1.92 -10.63
CA PHE A 66 -7.03 2.30 -9.24
C PHE A 66 -6.12 1.44 -8.37
N ALA A 67 -5.35 2.08 -7.50
CA ALA A 67 -4.64 1.44 -6.41
C ALA A 67 -5.51 1.60 -5.15
N ASN A 68 -6.38 0.61 -4.86
CA ASN A 68 -7.23 0.68 -3.68
C ASN A 68 -6.40 0.61 -2.40
N ASP A 69 -6.88 1.28 -1.35
CA ASP A 69 -6.25 1.24 -0.05
C ASP A 69 -6.23 -0.19 0.51
N VAL A 70 -5.07 -0.58 1.00
CA VAL A 70 -4.83 -1.87 1.65
C VAL A 70 -4.26 -1.63 3.05
N SER A 71 -4.60 -2.52 3.96
CA SER A 71 -4.09 -2.48 5.34
C SER A 71 -3.80 -3.88 5.84
N ILE A 72 -2.86 -3.98 6.75
CA ILE A 72 -2.53 -5.21 7.48
C ILE A 72 -2.49 -4.89 8.96
N SER A 73 -2.87 -5.85 9.79
CA SER A 73 -2.84 -5.67 11.24
C SER A 73 -1.40 -5.59 11.73
N ARG A 74 -1.14 -4.66 12.65
CA ARG A 74 0.14 -4.61 13.37
C ARG A 74 0.33 -5.89 14.18
N GLN A 75 1.56 -6.32 14.34
CA GLN A 75 1.94 -7.57 15.01
C GLN A 75 2.94 -7.30 16.13
N CYS A 76 2.97 -8.21 17.11
CA CYS A 76 4.02 -8.19 18.14
C CYS A 76 5.18 -9.07 17.70
N ASP A 77 6.39 -8.56 17.82
CA ASP A 77 7.64 -9.30 17.68
C ASP A 77 7.67 -10.46 18.70
N GLY A 78 7.94 -11.68 18.27
CA GLY A 78 7.87 -12.88 19.12
C GLY A 78 6.45 -13.39 19.42
N ALA A 79 5.42 -12.96 18.66
CA ALA A 79 4.07 -13.50 18.78
C ALA A 79 3.94 -14.89 18.14
N ALA A 80 2.76 -15.52 18.27
CA ALA A 80 2.51 -16.85 17.69
C ALA A 80 2.77 -16.85 16.16
N GLY A 81 3.76 -17.64 15.73
CA GLY A 81 4.23 -17.72 14.35
C GLY A 81 5.59 -17.07 14.13
N ASP A 82 6.10 -16.38 15.14
CA ASP A 82 7.43 -15.80 15.19
C ASP A 82 8.06 -16.13 16.54
N ASP A 83 9.17 -16.87 16.54
CA ASP A 83 9.86 -17.33 17.74
C ASP A 83 11.04 -16.43 18.14
N SER A 84 11.30 -15.36 17.36
CA SER A 84 12.40 -14.42 17.57
C SER A 84 11.89 -13.07 18.09
N GLN A 85 12.79 -12.31 18.71
CA GLN A 85 12.57 -10.90 19.08
C GLN A 85 13.63 -10.08 18.36
N ASP A 86 13.57 -10.07 17.04
CA ASP A 86 14.57 -9.45 16.17
C ASP A 86 14.02 -8.26 15.36
N GLY A 87 12.77 -7.85 15.65
CA GLY A 87 12.07 -6.77 14.97
C GLY A 87 11.50 -7.16 13.61
N VAL A 88 11.48 -8.46 13.27
CA VAL A 88 10.96 -8.99 12.02
C VAL A 88 9.75 -9.86 12.29
N PHE A 89 8.68 -9.72 11.50
CA PHE A 89 7.49 -10.57 11.61
C PHE A 89 7.08 -11.13 10.24
N PRO A 90 6.65 -12.41 10.15
CA PRO A 90 6.15 -13.03 8.93
C PRO A 90 4.66 -12.70 8.70
N PHE A 91 4.38 -11.62 7.98
CA PHE A 91 3.03 -11.17 7.70
C PHE A 91 2.32 -12.03 6.65
N ASP A 92 1.05 -12.36 6.89
CA ASP A 92 0.19 -12.98 5.88
C ASP A 92 -0.30 -11.91 4.87
N THR A 93 0.18 -12.01 3.65
CA THR A 93 -0.10 -11.08 2.55
C THR A 93 -1.05 -11.66 1.52
N SER A 94 -1.68 -12.81 1.79
CA SER A 94 -2.49 -13.58 0.84
C SER A 94 -3.61 -12.78 0.18
N ASP A 95 -4.24 -11.87 0.92
CA ASP A 95 -5.40 -11.08 0.48
C ASP A 95 -5.04 -9.70 -0.09
N ILE A 96 -3.78 -9.27 0.05
CA ILE A 96 -3.35 -7.90 -0.32
C ILE A 96 -3.60 -7.63 -1.80
N GLN A 97 -3.15 -8.53 -2.69
CA GLN A 97 -3.31 -8.37 -4.13
C GLN A 97 -4.79 -8.29 -4.55
N GLN A 98 -5.64 -9.12 -3.97
CA GLN A 98 -7.08 -9.14 -4.27
C GLN A 98 -7.76 -7.85 -3.85
N THR A 99 -7.46 -7.34 -2.65
CA THR A 99 -8.01 -6.10 -2.11
C THR A 99 -7.54 -4.90 -2.93
N LEU A 100 -6.24 -4.83 -3.22
CA LEU A 100 -5.60 -3.76 -4.00
C LEU A 100 -6.24 -3.60 -5.37
N LEU A 101 -6.44 -4.70 -6.08
CA LEU A 101 -6.95 -4.66 -7.46
C LEU A 101 -8.47 -4.63 -7.52
N ASN A 102 -9.18 -5.14 -6.53
CA ASN A 102 -10.65 -5.18 -6.46
C ASN A 102 -11.31 -5.63 -7.78
N GLY A 103 -10.74 -6.66 -8.40
CA GLY A 103 -11.23 -7.24 -9.65
C GLY A 103 -10.79 -6.54 -10.94
N GLN A 104 -9.92 -5.52 -10.89
CA GLN A 104 -9.31 -4.95 -12.08
C GLN A 104 -8.47 -5.98 -12.82
N THR A 105 -8.58 -5.98 -14.15
CA THR A 105 -7.79 -6.80 -15.09
C THR A 105 -6.92 -5.92 -15.95
N ASP A 106 -5.98 -6.52 -16.68
CA ASP A 106 -5.08 -5.83 -17.61
C ASP A 106 -4.21 -4.75 -16.93
N VAL A 107 -3.87 -4.98 -15.67
CA VAL A 107 -2.98 -4.16 -14.87
C VAL A 107 -1.83 -5.00 -14.31
N THR A 108 -0.73 -4.34 -13.99
CA THR A 108 0.43 -4.93 -13.29
C THR A 108 0.70 -4.14 -12.03
N THR A 109 0.94 -4.84 -10.93
CA THR A 109 1.34 -4.25 -9.65
C THR A 109 2.86 -4.26 -9.50
N TYR A 110 3.36 -3.25 -8.79
CA TYR A 110 4.77 -3.13 -8.45
C TYR A 110 4.87 -2.71 -6.99
N TYR A 111 5.60 -3.50 -6.20
CA TYR A 111 5.84 -3.24 -4.77
C TYR A 111 7.27 -2.75 -4.58
N TYR A 112 7.43 -1.68 -3.80
CA TYR A 112 8.72 -1.08 -3.49
C TYR A 112 8.83 -0.90 -1.97
N ASP A 113 10.02 -1.15 -1.43
CA ASP A 113 10.32 -0.88 -0.02
C ASP A 113 10.45 0.64 0.24
N ASN A 114 10.75 1.01 1.51
CA ASN A 114 10.91 2.40 1.92
C ASN A 114 12.15 3.09 1.30
N ASP A 115 13.07 2.33 0.70
CA ASP A 115 14.25 2.82 -0.02
C ASP A 115 14.04 2.82 -1.55
N ASP A 116 12.79 2.62 -2.02
CA ASP A 116 12.40 2.51 -3.43
C ASP A 116 13.04 1.30 -4.17
N ASN A 117 13.50 0.27 -3.45
CA ASN A 117 13.93 -0.96 -4.09
C ASN A 117 12.72 -1.78 -4.52
N PHE A 118 12.76 -2.31 -5.73
CA PHE A 118 11.70 -3.17 -6.26
C PHE A 118 11.70 -4.53 -5.57
N ILE A 119 10.56 -4.88 -4.94
CA ILE A 119 10.36 -6.17 -4.26
C ILE A 119 9.82 -7.22 -5.24
N GLY A 120 8.79 -6.86 -6.01
CA GLY A 120 8.14 -7.78 -6.94
C GLY A 120 6.79 -7.26 -7.46
N ASN A 121 6.13 -8.08 -8.29
CA ASN A 121 4.79 -7.83 -8.78
C ASN A 121 3.70 -8.45 -7.88
N VAL A 122 4.11 -9.30 -6.95
CA VAL A 122 3.29 -9.91 -5.89
C VAL A 122 4.17 -9.98 -4.66
N LEU A 123 3.63 -9.69 -3.49
CA LEU A 123 4.35 -9.88 -2.24
C LEU A 123 4.52 -11.38 -1.95
N PRO A 124 5.68 -11.82 -1.46
CA PRO A 124 5.82 -13.16 -0.88
C PRO A 124 4.78 -13.39 0.23
N ASN A 125 4.32 -14.61 0.40
CA ASN A 125 3.46 -14.99 1.52
C ASN A 125 4.02 -16.23 2.23
N PRO A 126 4.45 -16.12 3.51
CA PRO A 126 4.51 -14.90 4.31
C PRO A 126 5.53 -13.87 3.77
N PHE A 127 5.33 -12.60 4.12
CA PHE A 127 6.28 -11.53 3.87
C PHE A 127 6.99 -11.18 5.18
N GLU A 128 8.25 -11.58 5.30
CA GLU A 128 9.09 -11.24 6.45
C GLU A 128 9.49 -9.77 6.38
N SER A 129 9.11 -9.00 7.38
CA SER A 129 9.31 -7.56 7.36
C SER A 129 9.52 -6.99 8.76
N VAL A 130 10.37 -5.99 8.83
CA VAL A 130 10.41 -5.00 9.93
C VAL A 130 9.28 -4.00 9.76
N SER A 131 9.08 -3.11 10.74
CA SER A 131 8.20 -1.94 10.56
C SER A 131 8.69 -1.09 9.39
N GLN A 132 7.86 -1.00 8.35
CA GLN A 132 8.15 -0.20 7.15
C GLN A 132 6.86 0.12 6.38
N THR A 133 6.96 1.08 5.45
CA THR A 133 5.87 1.40 4.53
C THR A 133 6.29 1.04 3.11
N LEU A 134 5.53 0.18 2.46
CA LEU A 134 5.71 -0.10 1.04
C LEU A 134 4.96 0.91 0.20
N ARG A 135 5.56 1.32 -0.92
CA ARG A 135 4.89 2.01 -2.00
C ARG A 135 4.41 0.97 -3.02
N ILE A 136 3.15 1.09 -3.41
CA ILE A 136 2.50 0.18 -4.35
C ILE A 136 2.03 0.98 -5.56
N ARG A 137 2.43 0.55 -6.73
CA ARG A 137 2.00 1.11 -8.01
C ARG A 137 1.18 0.09 -8.76
N VAL A 138 0.02 0.48 -9.25
CA VAL A 138 -0.83 -0.26 -10.17
C VAL A 138 -0.75 0.41 -11.53
N GLU A 139 -0.36 -0.30 -12.56
CA GLU A 139 -0.06 0.23 -13.90
C GLU A 139 -0.84 -0.54 -14.97
N ASN A 140 -1.43 0.16 -15.94
CA ASN A 140 -2.06 -0.44 -17.11
C ASN A 140 -1.04 -1.19 -17.98
N ASN A 141 -1.44 -2.34 -18.51
CA ASN A 141 -0.63 -3.13 -19.46
C ASN A 141 -0.70 -2.58 -20.91
N THR A 142 -0.84 -1.26 -21.03
CA THR A 142 -0.93 -0.53 -22.30
C THR A 142 0.38 0.18 -22.61
N ASP A 143 0.51 0.73 -23.83
CA ASP A 143 1.73 1.42 -24.25
C ASP A 143 2.00 2.71 -23.46
N GLN A 144 0.95 3.37 -22.97
CA GLN A 144 1.06 4.64 -22.22
C GLN A 144 1.41 4.43 -20.74
N LYS A 145 1.18 3.20 -20.21
CA LYS A 145 1.50 2.85 -18.82
C LYS A 145 0.96 3.83 -17.79
N CYS A 146 -0.32 4.20 -17.96
CA CYS A 146 -1.03 4.99 -16.97
C CYS A 146 -1.05 4.23 -15.63
N PHE A 147 -0.84 4.93 -14.51
CA PHE A 147 -0.73 4.29 -13.20
C PHE A 147 -1.39 5.10 -12.09
N ASP A 148 -1.65 4.42 -10.98
CA ASP A 148 -2.05 4.97 -9.69
C ASP A 148 -1.21 4.34 -8.59
N GLU A 149 -1.07 5.02 -7.44
CA GLU A 149 -0.22 4.58 -6.34
C GLU A 149 -0.95 4.66 -5.00
N THR A 150 -0.63 3.71 -4.11
CA THR A 150 -1.03 3.70 -2.70
C THR A 150 0.13 3.19 -1.84
N THR A 151 -0.07 3.12 -0.53
CA THR A 151 0.92 2.62 0.42
C THR A 151 0.34 1.50 1.28
N LEU A 152 1.22 0.62 1.77
CA LEU A 152 0.91 -0.42 2.74
C LEU A 152 1.93 -0.33 3.88
N GLU A 153 1.43 -0.11 5.11
CA GLU A 153 2.26 -0.01 6.30
C GLU A 153 2.30 -1.35 7.03
N PHE A 154 3.50 -1.83 7.32
CA PHE A 154 3.80 -2.94 8.23
C PHE A 154 4.29 -2.37 9.55
N ILE A 155 3.71 -2.86 10.67
CA ILE A 155 4.10 -2.43 12.01
C ILE A 155 4.38 -3.69 12.84
N VAL A 156 5.60 -3.78 13.34
CA VAL A 156 6.05 -4.78 14.32
C VAL A 156 6.29 -4.05 15.62
N ASP A 157 5.54 -4.42 16.66
CA ASP A 157 5.65 -3.86 17.99
C ASP A 157 6.55 -4.71 18.86
N ASP A 158 7.40 -4.11 19.65
CA ASP A 158 8.24 -4.80 20.62
C ASP A 158 7.36 -5.57 21.63
N SER A 159 7.68 -6.83 21.87
CA SER A 159 7.05 -7.60 22.95
C SER A 159 7.65 -7.24 24.30
N PRO A 160 6.83 -7.17 25.38
CA PRO A 160 7.36 -6.95 26.71
C PRO A 160 8.20 -8.14 27.16
N GLU A 161 9.34 -7.88 27.77
CA GLU A 161 10.16 -8.84 28.45
C GLU A 161 9.84 -8.89 29.96
N VAL A 162 9.79 -10.07 30.54
CA VAL A 162 9.61 -10.25 31.96
C VAL A 162 10.70 -11.16 32.54
N TYR A 163 11.12 -10.85 33.75
CA TYR A 163 12.21 -11.54 34.43
C TYR A 163 11.74 -12.19 35.72
N ASP A 164 12.42 -13.24 36.15
CA ASP A 164 12.09 -13.96 37.36
C ASP A 164 12.20 -13.08 38.61
N VAL A 165 11.17 -13.13 39.44
CA VAL A 165 11.14 -12.50 40.75
C VAL A 165 11.22 -13.56 41.81
N VAL A 166 12.24 -13.52 42.64
CA VAL A 166 12.41 -14.45 43.78
C VAL A 166 12.04 -13.72 45.06
N ILE A 167 10.96 -14.18 45.71
CA ILE A 167 10.56 -13.70 47.02
C ILE A 167 11.22 -14.57 48.08
N PRO A 168 11.97 -14.00 49.03
CA PRO A 168 12.60 -14.73 50.11
C PRO A 168 11.57 -15.44 50.98
N VAL A 169 11.91 -16.67 51.37
CA VAL A 169 11.08 -17.43 52.35
C VAL A 169 11.02 -16.69 53.69
N GLN A 170 9.83 -16.56 54.21
CA GLN A 170 9.58 -15.96 55.54
C GLN A 170 9.26 -17.04 56.55
N CYS A 171 9.59 -16.74 57.83
CA CYS A 171 9.16 -17.55 58.94
C CYS A 171 7.75 -17.14 59.36
N ASP A 172 6.95 -18.08 59.82
CA ASP A 172 5.66 -17.84 60.45
C ASP A 172 5.91 -17.29 61.87
N ASP A 173 6.28 -15.99 61.93
CA ASP A 173 6.67 -15.29 63.15
C ASP A 173 5.90 -13.98 63.37
N GLY A 174 4.76 -13.84 62.67
CA GLY A 174 3.84 -12.70 62.78
C GLY A 174 3.13 -12.56 64.14
N ASN A 175 2.09 -11.71 64.13
CA ASN A 175 1.33 -11.43 65.36
C ASN A 175 0.52 -12.65 65.89
N ASP A 176 0.21 -13.62 65.02
CA ASP A 176 -0.43 -14.88 65.34
C ASP A 176 0.51 -16.02 64.94
N PHE A 177 1.25 -16.56 65.89
CA PHE A 177 2.28 -17.56 65.62
C PHE A 177 1.67 -18.88 65.14
N ARG A 178 2.20 -19.44 64.04
CA ARG A 178 1.84 -20.74 63.50
C ARG A 178 0.45 -20.79 62.88
N ASP A 179 -0.03 -19.69 62.34
CA ASP A 179 -1.25 -19.64 61.55
C ASP A 179 -1.00 -19.90 60.05
N GLY A 180 0.27 -20.01 59.63
CA GLY A 180 0.69 -20.27 58.28
C GLY A 180 0.73 -19.02 57.37
N TYR A 181 0.64 -17.82 57.99
CA TYR A 181 0.70 -16.54 57.26
C TYR A 181 1.95 -15.75 57.63
N SER A 182 2.45 -14.99 56.66
CA SER A 182 3.54 -14.03 56.86
C SER A 182 3.33 -12.79 55.98
N GLU A 183 3.89 -11.65 56.40
CA GLU A 183 3.84 -10.43 55.63
C GLU A 183 5.03 -10.34 54.68
N PHE A 184 4.72 -10.21 53.38
CA PHE A 184 5.73 -10.03 52.33
C PHE A 184 5.76 -8.60 51.84
N ASP A 185 6.97 -8.05 51.71
CA ASP A 185 7.16 -6.77 51.01
C ASP A 185 7.09 -7.00 49.49
N THR A 186 6.05 -6.43 48.88
CA THR A 186 5.80 -6.54 47.44
C THR A 186 6.15 -5.26 46.67
N SER A 187 6.69 -4.25 47.36
CA SER A 187 6.90 -2.91 46.81
C SER A 187 7.83 -2.83 45.61
N THR A 188 8.76 -3.81 45.48
CA THR A 188 9.76 -3.84 44.41
C THR A 188 9.45 -4.91 43.31
N ILE A 189 8.37 -5.68 43.48
CA ILE A 189 8.07 -6.80 42.56
C ILE A 189 7.94 -6.34 41.12
N THR A 190 7.10 -5.31 40.87
CA THR A 190 6.89 -4.81 39.50
C THR A 190 8.21 -4.31 38.86
N GLN A 191 9.00 -3.57 39.62
CA GLN A 191 10.28 -3.09 39.12
C GLN A 191 11.25 -4.23 38.81
N THR A 192 11.33 -5.23 39.69
CA THR A 192 12.19 -6.42 39.48
C THR A 192 11.74 -7.21 38.28
N LEU A 193 10.43 -7.42 38.13
CA LEU A 193 9.84 -8.14 37.00
C LEU A 193 10.21 -7.51 35.64
N LEU A 194 10.33 -6.17 35.60
CA LEU A 194 10.60 -5.42 34.37
C LEU A 194 12.08 -5.02 34.20
N THR A 195 12.94 -5.35 35.16
CA THR A 195 14.37 -5.00 35.11
C THR A 195 15.20 -6.20 34.62
N ASN A 196 15.91 -6.00 33.52
CA ASN A 196 16.84 -7.00 33.00
C ASN A 196 18.01 -7.18 33.98
N PRO A 197 18.20 -8.41 34.55
CA PRO A 197 19.23 -8.65 35.55
C PRO A 197 20.66 -8.60 34.99
N GLN A 198 20.86 -8.64 33.66
CA GLN A 198 22.17 -8.65 33.02
C GLN A 198 22.73 -7.24 32.82
N ASN A 199 21.87 -6.25 32.57
CA ASN A 199 22.27 -4.87 32.25
C ASN A 199 21.64 -3.79 33.13
N ASN A 200 20.75 -4.16 34.06
CA ASN A 200 19.98 -3.27 34.95
C ASN A 200 19.09 -2.24 34.18
N GLN A 201 18.69 -2.54 32.96
CA GLN A 201 17.73 -1.70 32.24
C GLN A 201 16.31 -2.12 32.63
N THR A 202 15.48 -1.13 33.00
CA THR A 202 14.06 -1.34 33.32
C THR A 202 13.21 -0.86 32.18
N GLN A 203 12.26 -1.66 31.73
CA GLN A 203 11.26 -1.28 30.74
C GLN A 203 10.33 -0.21 31.33
N SER A 204 9.90 0.74 30.49
CA SER A 204 9.00 1.81 30.90
C SER A 204 7.57 1.29 31.08
N LEU A 205 6.93 1.63 32.21
CA LEU A 205 5.50 1.38 32.42
C LEU A 205 4.59 2.29 31.57
N ASP A 206 5.14 3.26 30.85
CA ASP A 206 4.38 4.07 29.90
C ASP A 206 3.98 3.28 28.66
N ASP A 207 4.76 2.23 28.33
CA ASP A 207 4.58 1.40 27.15
C ASP A 207 3.85 0.08 27.43
N PHE A 208 3.80 -0.34 28.71
CA PHE A 208 3.25 -1.63 29.13
C PHE A 208 2.33 -1.52 30.36
N SER A 209 1.42 -2.46 30.49
CA SER A 209 0.63 -2.63 31.71
C SER A 209 0.96 -3.96 32.39
N VAL A 210 1.04 -3.95 33.72
CA VAL A 210 1.24 -5.17 34.53
C VAL A 210 -0.04 -5.47 35.29
N SER A 211 -0.51 -6.71 35.22
CA SER A 211 -1.63 -7.20 36.03
C SER A 211 -1.24 -8.45 36.81
N TYR A 212 -1.81 -8.62 37.99
CA TYR A 212 -1.57 -9.76 38.85
C TYR A 212 -2.86 -10.56 39.02
N GLN A 213 -2.75 -11.87 38.94
CA GLN A 213 -3.87 -12.77 39.18
C GLN A 213 -3.52 -13.69 40.36
N TYR A 214 -4.43 -13.76 41.36
CA TYR A 214 -4.34 -14.73 42.43
C TYR A 214 -4.90 -16.03 41.91
N VAL A 215 -4.19 -17.12 42.22
CA VAL A 215 -4.67 -18.50 41.98
C VAL A 215 -4.95 -19.08 43.34
N ASP A 216 -6.24 -19.28 43.68
CA ASP A 216 -6.64 -20.02 44.87
C ASP A 216 -6.54 -21.51 44.58
N ASP A 217 -5.82 -22.26 45.43
CA ASP A 217 -5.70 -23.72 45.37
C ASP A 217 -6.93 -24.44 45.94
#